data_41ea2bff423fa1e380cc4e890934f034
#
_entry.id   41ea2bff423fa1e380cc4e890934f034
#
_cell.length_a   1.000
_cell.length_b   1.000
_cell.length_c   1.000
_cell.angle_alpha   90.00
_cell.angle_beta   90.00
_cell.angle_gamma   90.00
#
_symmetry.space_group_name_H-M   'P 1'
#
loop_
_entity.id
_entity.type
_entity.pdbx_description
1 polymer ?
#
loop_
_entity_poly.entity_id
_entity_poly.type
_entity_poly.pdbx_seq_one_letter_code
_entity_poly.pdbx_strand_id
1 'polypeptide(L)'
;DTFLALSDKYLEEFADMYKSDINLPFWCQTRPETLTEERVSILKDMGIHRMGLGLEHGNEEFRATMLDRKVSSKKIIEDLKILNHFDVKYSVNNIVGFPNETRELAMDTIRINRQINADTRNMYTFSPFHGTPLRDIAIQQGLIEKDTLVKSLSSPTVLDMPQFSASAIGGLKRCFVPYVLLEKDRWPEIKKAESFTEEGNTIWESLMA
;
A
#
# COMPACT_ATOMS: atom_id res chain seq x y z
N ASP A 1 -2.61 10.96 -7.94
CA ASP A 1 -2.85 10.07 -6.78
C ASP A 1 -4.29 9.61 -6.59
N THR A 2 -5.23 10.39 -7.02
CA THR A 2 -6.66 10.09 -6.86
C THR A 2 -7.40 10.37 -8.16
N PHE A 3 -6.95 9.73 -9.23
CA PHE A 3 -7.47 9.97 -10.57
C PHE A 3 -9.01 9.87 -10.63
N LEU A 4 -9.60 8.90 -9.93
CA LEU A 4 -11.05 8.73 -9.87
C LEU A 4 -11.76 9.55 -8.77
N ALA A 5 -11.12 10.54 -8.18
CA ALA A 5 -11.80 11.49 -7.29
C ALA A 5 -12.58 12.58 -8.05
N LEU A 6 -12.65 12.48 -9.36
CA LEU A 6 -13.38 13.35 -10.27
C LEU A 6 -14.86 12.97 -10.31
N SER A 7 -15.73 13.90 -10.77
CA SER A 7 -17.13 13.56 -11.07
C SER A 7 -17.22 12.64 -12.29
N ASP A 8 -18.26 11.80 -12.35
CA ASP A 8 -18.44 10.87 -13.47
C ASP A 8 -18.57 11.64 -14.80
N LYS A 9 -19.30 12.73 -14.82
CA LYS A 9 -19.40 13.61 -16.00
C LYS A 9 -18.04 14.11 -16.49
N TYR A 10 -17.14 14.53 -15.56
CA TYR A 10 -15.81 14.98 -15.95
C TYR A 10 -14.97 13.82 -16.51
N LEU A 11 -15.12 12.62 -15.92
CA LEU A 11 -14.40 11.43 -16.38
C LEU A 11 -14.84 11.03 -17.81
N GLU A 12 -16.13 11.12 -18.12
CA GLU A 12 -16.69 10.87 -19.47
C GLU A 12 -16.14 11.88 -20.49
N GLU A 13 -16.24 13.17 -20.19
CA GLU A 13 -15.71 14.24 -21.05
C GLU A 13 -14.19 14.07 -21.28
N PHE A 14 -13.45 13.76 -20.24
CA PHE A 14 -12.02 13.48 -20.33
C PHE A 14 -11.72 12.22 -21.18
N ALA A 15 -12.53 11.18 -21.05
CA ALA A 15 -12.37 9.95 -21.80
C ALA A 15 -12.54 10.17 -23.30
N ASP A 16 -13.53 10.96 -23.70
CA ASP A 16 -13.76 11.30 -25.10
C ASP A 16 -12.59 12.09 -25.71
N MET A 17 -12.13 13.11 -24.97
CA MET A 17 -10.95 13.89 -25.40
C MET A 17 -9.69 13.03 -25.46
N TYR A 18 -9.46 12.18 -24.46
CA TYR A 18 -8.28 11.32 -24.41
C TYR A 18 -8.24 10.34 -25.58
N LYS A 19 -9.36 9.71 -25.90
CA LYS A 19 -9.48 8.76 -27.02
C LYS A 19 -9.27 9.46 -28.38
N SER A 20 -9.78 10.70 -28.53
CA SER A 20 -9.65 11.44 -29.80
C SER A 20 -8.24 11.98 -30.02
N ASP A 21 -7.61 12.52 -28.98
CA ASP A 21 -6.41 13.35 -29.13
C ASP A 21 -5.12 12.61 -28.77
N ILE A 22 -5.19 11.58 -27.90
CA ILE A 22 -4.02 10.88 -27.38
C ILE A 22 -4.04 9.39 -27.73
N ASN A 23 -5.07 8.68 -27.32
CA ASN A 23 -5.32 7.26 -27.60
C ASN A 23 -4.12 6.31 -27.35
N LEU A 24 -3.42 6.49 -26.22
CA LEU A 24 -2.30 5.64 -25.81
C LEU A 24 -2.68 4.81 -24.57
N PRO A 25 -2.10 3.61 -24.39
CA PRO A 25 -2.22 2.91 -23.11
C PRO A 25 -1.66 3.77 -21.99
N PHE A 26 -2.36 3.78 -20.84
CA PHE A 26 -1.95 4.61 -19.69
C PHE A 26 -1.98 3.84 -18.39
N TRP A 27 -1.36 4.42 -17.39
CA TRP A 27 -1.37 3.99 -16.01
C TRP A 27 -1.86 5.13 -15.11
N CYS A 28 -2.71 4.80 -14.14
CA CYS A 28 -3.18 5.79 -13.17
C CYS A 28 -3.13 5.26 -11.74
N GLN A 29 -3.25 6.16 -10.79
CA GLN A 29 -3.34 5.86 -9.36
C GLN A 29 -4.65 6.38 -8.79
N THR A 30 -5.26 5.58 -7.91
CA THR A 30 -6.45 5.98 -7.19
C THR A 30 -6.59 5.22 -5.87
N ARG A 31 -7.71 5.40 -5.20
CA ARG A 31 -8.08 4.68 -3.98
C ARG A 31 -9.12 3.61 -4.28
N PRO A 32 -9.09 2.45 -3.60
CA PRO A 32 -10.08 1.38 -3.82
C PRO A 32 -11.53 1.88 -3.76
N GLU A 33 -11.85 2.72 -2.78
CA GLU A 33 -13.20 3.25 -2.54
C GLU A 33 -13.74 4.19 -3.64
N THR A 34 -12.92 4.55 -4.62
CA THR A 34 -13.34 5.35 -5.79
C THR A 34 -13.75 4.49 -6.98
N LEU A 35 -13.55 3.18 -6.88
CA LEU A 35 -13.88 2.24 -7.94
C LEU A 35 -15.39 1.99 -8.01
N THR A 36 -15.93 2.06 -9.22
CA THR A 36 -17.27 1.57 -9.59
C THR A 36 -17.15 0.83 -10.91
N GLU A 37 -18.07 -0.08 -11.20
CA GLU A 37 -18.08 -0.80 -12.49
C GLU A 37 -18.12 0.17 -13.66
N GLU A 38 -18.92 1.23 -13.56
CA GLU A 38 -19.06 2.27 -14.56
C GLU A 38 -17.73 2.97 -14.85
N ARG A 39 -17.04 3.44 -13.78
CA ARG A 39 -15.73 4.11 -13.91
C ARG A 39 -14.67 3.20 -14.49
N VAL A 40 -14.64 1.94 -14.05
CA VAL A 40 -13.67 0.96 -14.56
C VAL A 40 -13.96 0.62 -16.02
N SER A 41 -15.22 0.55 -16.42
CA SER A 41 -15.62 0.38 -17.82
C SER A 41 -15.11 1.54 -18.70
N ILE A 42 -15.29 2.79 -18.25
CA ILE A 42 -14.77 3.98 -18.96
C ILE A 42 -13.25 3.91 -19.12
N LEU A 43 -12.54 3.57 -18.04
CA LEU A 43 -11.07 3.43 -18.09
C LEU A 43 -10.62 2.30 -19.04
N LYS A 44 -11.36 1.20 -19.08
CA LYS A 44 -11.09 0.10 -20.01
C LYS A 44 -11.21 0.55 -21.46
N ASP A 45 -12.27 1.30 -21.78
CA ASP A 45 -12.49 1.88 -23.11
C ASP A 45 -11.43 2.92 -23.50
N MET A 46 -10.87 3.61 -22.51
CA MET A 46 -9.74 4.54 -22.71
C MET A 46 -8.40 3.84 -22.93
N GLY A 47 -8.32 2.51 -22.72
CA GLY A 47 -7.08 1.75 -22.89
C GLY A 47 -6.19 1.71 -21.64
N ILE A 48 -6.79 1.68 -20.43
CA ILE A 48 -5.99 1.52 -19.21
C ILE A 48 -5.17 0.23 -19.26
N HIS A 49 -3.86 0.38 -19.03
CA HIS A 49 -2.93 -0.75 -18.97
C HIS A 49 -2.82 -1.33 -17.56
N ARG A 50 -2.72 -0.48 -16.55
CA ARG A 50 -2.55 -0.87 -15.14
C ARG A 50 -3.01 0.24 -14.20
N MET A 51 -3.41 -0.17 -12.99
CA MET A 51 -3.81 0.74 -11.93
C MET A 51 -2.98 0.54 -10.66
N GLY A 52 -2.58 1.64 -10.03
CA GLY A 52 -1.98 1.63 -8.70
C GLY A 52 -3.00 2.04 -7.63
N LEU A 53 -3.15 1.24 -6.58
CA LEU A 53 -4.16 1.46 -5.55
C LEU A 53 -3.53 1.59 -4.18
N GLY A 54 -3.77 2.72 -3.52
CA GLY A 54 -3.33 2.97 -2.15
C GLY A 54 -4.31 2.33 -1.15
N LEU A 55 -3.95 1.17 -0.59
CA LEU A 55 -4.62 0.60 0.57
C LEU A 55 -4.11 1.24 1.86
N GLU A 56 -2.81 1.51 1.89
CA GLU A 56 -2.00 2.12 2.93
C GLU A 56 -1.82 1.21 4.15
N HIS A 57 -2.90 0.85 4.87
CA HIS A 57 -2.83 0.05 6.10
C HIS A 57 -4.01 -0.93 6.21
N GLY A 58 -3.77 -2.12 6.77
CA GLY A 58 -4.76 -3.19 6.85
C GLY A 58 -5.78 -3.04 7.98
N ASN A 59 -5.38 -2.44 9.10
CA ASN A 59 -6.29 -2.27 10.24
C ASN A 59 -7.27 -1.12 9.99
N GLU A 60 -8.56 -1.39 10.09
CA GLU A 60 -9.64 -0.46 9.77
C GLU A 60 -9.69 0.74 10.72
N GLU A 61 -9.56 0.49 12.02
CA GLU A 61 -9.56 1.54 13.04
C GLU A 61 -8.32 2.44 12.90
N PHE A 62 -7.16 1.84 12.66
CA PHE A 62 -5.93 2.59 12.41
C PHE A 62 -6.05 3.46 11.15
N ARG A 63 -6.62 2.94 10.05
CA ARG A 63 -6.89 3.76 8.85
C ARG A 63 -7.82 4.93 9.15
N ALA A 64 -8.88 4.69 9.93
CA ALA A 64 -9.86 5.72 10.26
C ALA A 64 -9.27 6.82 11.15
N THR A 65 -8.45 6.45 12.15
CA THR A 65 -7.93 7.39 13.16
C THR A 65 -6.65 8.08 12.73
N MET A 66 -5.71 7.37 12.09
CA MET A 66 -4.40 7.89 11.73
C MET A 66 -4.35 8.46 10.31
N LEU A 67 -5.15 7.94 9.38
CA LEU A 67 -5.11 8.33 7.97
C LEU A 67 -6.40 9.04 7.52
N ASP A 68 -7.34 9.26 8.43
CA ASP A 68 -8.70 9.79 8.14
C ASP A 68 -9.40 9.08 6.96
N ARG A 69 -9.21 7.76 6.87
CA ARG A 69 -9.82 6.91 5.84
C ARG A 69 -10.83 5.95 6.46
N LYS A 70 -12.10 6.34 6.43
CA LYS A 70 -13.23 5.66 7.07
C LYS A 70 -13.91 4.62 6.16
N VAL A 71 -13.13 3.89 5.39
CA VAL A 71 -13.61 2.80 4.52
C VAL A 71 -13.39 1.45 5.19
N SER A 72 -14.40 0.57 5.15
CA SER A 72 -14.26 -0.77 5.73
C SER A 72 -13.35 -1.66 4.89
N SER A 73 -12.65 -2.58 5.56
CA SER A 73 -11.81 -3.57 4.89
C SER A 73 -12.62 -4.45 3.94
N LYS A 74 -13.85 -4.80 4.32
CA LYS A 74 -14.79 -5.54 3.46
C LYS A 74 -15.07 -4.78 2.16
N LYS A 75 -15.40 -3.49 2.26
CA LYS A 75 -15.65 -2.67 1.06
C LYS A 75 -14.43 -2.58 0.17
N ILE A 76 -13.24 -2.36 0.71
CA ILE A 76 -12.00 -2.33 -0.07
C ILE A 76 -11.83 -3.64 -0.89
N ILE A 77 -12.03 -4.80 -0.24
CA ILE A 77 -11.89 -6.09 -0.92
C ILE A 77 -12.95 -6.25 -2.02
N GLU A 78 -14.19 -5.81 -1.76
CA GLU A 78 -15.28 -5.85 -2.75
C GLU A 78 -14.99 -4.94 -3.94
N ASP A 79 -14.56 -3.71 -3.70
CA ASP A 79 -14.24 -2.74 -4.76
C ASP A 79 -13.09 -3.25 -5.66
N LEU A 80 -12.07 -3.88 -5.08
CA LEU A 80 -10.97 -4.45 -5.85
C LEU A 80 -11.37 -5.64 -6.74
N LYS A 81 -12.45 -6.35 -6.41
CA LYS A 81 -13.00 -7.41 -7.28
C LYS A 81 -13.51 -6.87 -8.61
N ILE A 82 -13.93 -5.58 -8.66
CA ILE A 82 -14.35 -4.93 -9.90
C ILE A 82 -13.22 -4.97 -10.93
N LEU A 83 -11.98 -4.67 -10.52
CA LEU A 83 -10.83 -4.71 -11.42
C LEU A 83 -10.55 -6.12 -11.95
N ASN A 84 -10.71 -7.15 -11.12
CA ASN A 84 -10.56 -8.53 -11.55
C ASN A 84 -11.67 -8.91 -12.55
N HIS A 85 -12.92 -8.43 -12.35
CA HIS A 85 -14.03 -8.66 -13.26
C HIS A 85 -13.77 -8.06 -14.65
N PHE A 86 -13.20 -6.85 -14.71
CA PHE A 86 -12.85 -6.17 -15.97
C PHE A 86 -11.48 -6.57 -16.55
N ASP A 87 -10.79 -7.52 -15.95
CA ASP A 87 -9.41 -7.89 -16.31
C ASP A 87 -8.48 -6.68 -16.43
N VAL A 88 -8.53 -5.80 -15.43
CA VAL A 88 -7.60 -4.66 -15.28
C VAL A 88 -6.52 -5.04 -14.30
N LYS A 89 -5.27 -5.05 -14.76
CA LYS A 89 -4.10 -5.31 -13.91
C LYS A 89 -3.90 -4.21 -12.89
N TYR A 90 -3.55 -4.59 -11.66
CA TYR A 90 -3.33 -3.59 -10.62
C TYR A 90 -2.28 -4.00 -9.58
N SER A 91 -1.72 -2.97 -8.96
CA SER A 91 -0.87 -3.09 -7.79
C SER A 91 -1.54 -2.51 -6.55
N VAL A 92 -1.31 -3.13 -5.39
CA VAL A 92 -1.73 -2.61 -4.09
C VAL A 92 -0.52 -2.07 -3.35
N ASN A 93 -0.59 -0.80 -2.96
CA ASN A 93 0.46 -0.10 -2.22
C ASN A 93 0.08 -0.01 -0.74
N ASN A 94 1.01 -0.38 0.12
CA ASN A 94 0.87 -0.40 1.56
C ASN A 94 2.03 0.35 2.20
N ILE A 95 1.81 0.83 3.42
CA ILE A 95 2.81 1.55 4.21
C ILE A 95 2.92 0.90 5.59
N VAL A 96 4.14 0.81 6.12
CA VAL A 96 4.46 0.30 7.45
C VAL A 96 5.38 1.26 8.18
N GLY A 97 5.33 1.28 9.51
CA GLY A 97 6.17 2.13 10.35
C GLY A 97 5.57 3.50 10.61
N PHE A 98 4.26 3.62 10.63
CA PHE A 98 3.56 4.83 11.07
C PHE A 98 3.80 5.12 12.56
N PRO A 99 3.76 6.39 13.01
CA PRO A 99 3.69 6.70 14.43
C PRO A 99 2.58 5.89 15.11
N ASN A 100 2.84 5.40 16.32
CA ASN A 100 1.94 4.55 17.12
C ASN A 100 1.62 3.17 16.55
N GLU A 101 2.15 2.81 15.39
CA GLU A 101 1.95 1.47 14.86
C GLU A 101 2.67 0.42 15.72
N THR A 102 2.04 -0.72 15.88
CA THR A 102 2.64 -1.92 16.47
C THR A 102 2.81 -2.99 15.38
N ARG A 103 3.67 -3.97 15.67
CA ARG A 103 3.81 -5.11 14.76
C ARG A 103 2.46 -5.80 14.48
N GLU A 104 1.61 -5.94 15.50
CA GLU A 104 0.31 -6.60 15.34
C GLU A 104 -0.61 -5.83 14.38
N LEU A 105 -0.64 -4.51 14.49
CA LEU A 105 -1.35 -3.65 13.54
C LEU A 105 -0.81 -3.80 12.12
N ALA A 106 0.51 -3.83 11.95
CA ALA A 106 1.15 -4.06 10.65
C ALA A 106 0.81 -5.44 10.06
N MET A 107 0.65 -6.47 10.89
CA MET A 107 0.19 -7.80 10.45
C MET A 107 -1.23 -7.80 9.88
N ASP A 108 -2.10 -6.86 10.26
CA ASP A 108 -3.42 -6.70 9.64
C ASP A 108 -3.30 -6.29 8.16
N THR A 109 -2.24 -5.55 7.80
CA THR A 109 -1.95 -5.23 6.40
C THR A 109 -1.61 -6.49 5.59
N ILE A 110 -0.90 -7.45 6.19
CA ILE A 110 -0.68 -8.75 5.56
C ILE A 110 -2.00 -9.52 5.43
N ARG A 111 -2.81 -9.57 6.48
CA ARG A 111 -4.08 -10.31 6.51
C ARG A 111 -5.07 -9.85 5.45
N ILE A 112 -5.19 -8.54 5.21
CA ILE A 112 -6.07 -8.01 4.16
C ILE A 112 -5.49 -8.29 2.76
N ASN A 113 -4.16 -8.12 2.55
CA ASN A 113 -3.54 -8.40 1.26
C ASN A 113 -3.63 -9.88 0.84
N ARG A 114 -3.72 -10.82 1.78
CA ARG A 114 -3.99 -12.23 1.50
C ARG A 114 -5.38 -12.50 0.91
N GLN A 115 -6.32 -11.58 1.06
CA GLN A 115 -7.68 -11.67 0.55
C GLN A 115 -7.86 -10.95 -0.79
N ILE A 116 -6.83 -10.27 -1.27
CA ILE A 116 -6.86 -9.44 -2.49
C ILE A 116 -6.12 -10.18 -3.61
N ASN A 117 -6.74 -10.29 -4.77
CA ASN A 117 -6.12 -10.90 -5.96
C ASN A 117 -5.48 -9.81 -6.84
N ALA A 118 -4.38 -9.22 -6.38
CA ALA A 118 -3.62 -8.21 -7.11
C ALA A 118 -2.46 -8.84 -7.89
N ASP A 119 -2.05 -8.24 -9.01
CA ASP A 119 -0.85 -8.67 -9.77
C ASP A 119 0.44 -8.39 -9.00
N THR A 120 0.50 -7.25 -8.32
CA THR A 120 1.65 -6.88 -7.49
C THR A 120 1.21 -6.26 -6.17
N ARG A 121 2.04 -6.44 -5.15
CA ARG A 121 1.82 -5.92 -3.80
C ARG A 121 3.11 -5.28 -3.33
N ASN A 122 3.04 -4.00 -2.96
CA ASN A 122 4.18 -3.23 -2.50
C ASN A 122 4.00 -2.83 -1.04
N MET A 123 5.10 -2.80 -0.29
CA MET A 123 5.15 -2.24 1.05
C MET A 123 6.29 -1.21 1.13
N TYR A 124 5.92 0.00 1.48
CA TYR A 124 6.84 1.11 1.69
C TYR A 124 6.96 1.41 3.18
N THR A 125 8.06 2.03 3.59
CA THR A 125 8.16 2.58 4.95
C THR A 125 7.51 3.95 5.00
N PHE A 126 6.86 4.25 6.13
CA PHE A 126 6.33 5.58 6.38
C PHE A 126 7.42 6.65 6.23
N SER A 127 7.10 7.68 5.48
CA SER A 127 7.97 8.82 5.23
C SER A 127 7.29 10.11 5.73
N PRO A 128 7.80 10.73 6.81
CA PRO A 128 7.19 11.90 7.42
C PRO A 128 7.46 13.17 6.58
N PHE A 129 6.72 13.34 5.50
CA PHE A 129 6.85 14.52 4.62
C PHE A 129 6.51 15.81 5.32
N HIS A 130 7.25 16.87 5.01
CA HIS A 130 7.00 18.20 5.54
C HIS A 130 5.57 18.67 5.25
N GLY A 131 4.93 19.32 6.26
CA GLY A 131 3.58 19.83 6.15
C GLY A 131 2.47 18.78 6.31
N THR A 132 2.80 17.55 6.72
CA THR A 132 1.79 16.52 6.99
C THR A 132 1.51 16.36 8.48
N PRO A 133 0.23 16.14 8.89
CA PRO A 133 -0.11 15.94 10.31
C PRO A 133 0.64 14.77 10.96
N LEU A 134 0.91 13.70 10.21
CA LEU A 134 1.66 12.55 10.73
C LEU A 134 3.13 12.87 11.04
N ARG A 135 3.73 13.83 10.31
CA ARG A 135 5.05 14.36 10.67
C ARG A 135 5.01 15.10 11.99
N ASP A 136 3.99 15.92 12.20
CA ASP A 136 3.84 16.67 13.44
C ASP A 136 3.69 15.74 14.65
N ILE A 137 2.92 14.65 14.49
CA ILE A 137 2.83 13.59 15.50
C ILE A 137 4.20 12.96 15.77
N ALA A 138 4.96 12.62 14.74
CA ALA A 138 6.29 12.02 14.90
C ALA A 138 7.27 12.96 15.63
N ILE A 139 7.23 14.28 15.36
CA ILE A 139 8.03 15.29 16.07
C ILE A 139 7.57 15.42 17.53
N GLN A 140 6.27 15.53 17.78
CA GLN A 140 5.70 15.66 19.14
C GLN A 140 6.05 14.45 20.02
N GLN A 141 6.16 13.27 19.44
CA GLN A 141 6.55 12.04 20.13
C GLN A 141 8.09 11.87 20.24
N GLY A 142 8.87 12.80 19.72
CA GLY A 142 10.33 12.71 19.75
C GLY A 142 10.90 11.58 18.87
N LEU A 143 10.15 11.11 17.87
CA LEU A 143 10.59 10.05 16.96
C LEU A 143 11.50 10.59 15.85
N ILE A 144 11.41 11.87 15.54
CA ILE A 144 12.26 12.59 14.60
C ILE A 144 12.48 14.03 15.07
N GLU A 145 13.57 14.64 14.65
CA GLU A 145 13.83 16.07 14.83
C GLU A 145 13.07 16.90 13.79
N LYS A 146 12.83 18.17 14.09
CA LYS A 146 12.05 19.08 13.24
C LYS A 146 12.68 19.29 11.86
N ASP A 147 14.00 19.23 11.76
CA ASP A 147 14.79 19.39 10.54
C ASP A 147 15.18 18.07 9.86
N THR A 148 14.68 16.93 10.37
CA THR A 148 14.92 15.61 9.78
C THR A 148 14.47 15.61 8.33
N LEU A 149 15.40 15.33 7.42
CA LEU A 149 15.12 15.18 5.99
C LEU A 149 14.62 13.77 5.67
N VAL A 150 13.55 13.72 4.90
CA VAL A 150 13.02 12.45 4.38
C VAL A 150 13.85 12.02 3.18
N LYS A 151 14.30 10.77 3.22
CA LYS A 151 15.00 10.12 2.11
C LYS A 151 14.00 9.53 1.10
N SER A 152 14.50 8.78 0.13
CA SER A 152 13.67 8.04 -0.81
C SER A 152 12.67 7.08 -0.10
N LEU A 153 11.50 6.86 -0.69
CA LEU A 153 10.49 5.89 -0.22
C LEU A 153 11.02 4.45 -0.12
N SER A 154 12.07 4.12 -0.85
CA SER A 154 12.76 2.83 -0.77
C SER A 154 13.76 2.74 0.38
N SER A 155 14.13 3.87 1.00
CA SER A 155 15.09 3.90 2.11
C SER A 155 14.52 3.20 3.36
N PRO A 156 15.39 2.77 4.30
CA PRO A 156 14.94 2.37 5.63
C PRO A 156 14.11 3.46 6.31
N THR A 157 13.23 3.07 7.22
CA THR A 157 12.47 4.03 8.02
C THR A 157 13.39 4.95 8.82
N VAL A 158 12.93 6.20 9.00
CA VAL A 158 13.60 7.15 9.90
C VAL A 158 13.04 7.09 11.32
N LEU A 159 11.94 6.34 11.53
CA LEU A 159 11.33 6.15 12.84
C LEU A 159 11.89 4.89 13.52
N ASP A 160 12.31 5.05 14.76
CA ASP A 160 12.67 3.92 15.63
C ASP A 160 11.79 3.98 16.88
N MET A 161 10.79 3.12 16.95
CA MET A 161 9.76 3.16 17.99
C MET A 161 9.95 2.05 19.01
N PRO A 162 9.74 2.31 20.31
CA PRO A 162 9.90 1.28 21.33
C PRO A 162 9.05 0.03 21.10
N GLN A 163 7.83 0.20 20.62
CA GLN A 163 6.89 -0.90 20.35
C GLN A 163 7.10 -1.57 18.99
N PHE A 164 7.80 -0.90 18.04
CA PHE A 164 8.06 -1.42 16.70
C PHE A 164 9.33 -0.79 16.14
N SER A 165 10.46 -1.43 16.40
CA SER A 165 11.78 -0.89 16.06
C SER A 165 12.01 -0.77 14.55
N ALA A 166 12.92 0.11 14.16
CA ALA A 166 13.31 0.30 12.76
C ALA A 166 13.76 -1.01 12.11
N SER A 167 14.49 -1.85 12.84
CA SER A 167 14.90 -3.18 12.37
C SER A 167 13.71 -4.11 12.15
N ALA A 168 12.73 -4.12 13.06
CA ALA A 168 11.53 -4.95 12.94
C ALA A 168 10.63 -4.47 11.78
N ILE A 169 10.52 -3.17 11.56
CA ILE A 169 9.82 -2.57 10.40
C ILE A 169 10.52 -3.00 9.11
N GLY A 170 11.84 -2.88 9.04
CA GLY A 170 12.63 -3.30 7.87
C GLY A 170 12.48 -4.79 7.55
N GLY A 171 12.53 -5.63 8.58
CA GLY A 171 12.36 -7.08 8.45
C GLY A 171 10.97 -7.46 7.95
N LEU A 172 9.91 -6.85 8.51
CA LEU A 172 8.54 -7.08 8.06
C LEU A 172 8.34 -6.62 6.60
N LYS A 173 8.83 -5.43 6.25
CA LYS A 173 8.80 -4.92 4.86
C LYS A 173 9.47 -5.89 3.90
N ARG A 174 10.67 -6.37 4.22
CA ARG A 174 11.43 -7.34 3.42
C ARG A 174 10.64 -8.62 3.16
N CYS A 175 9.95 -9.12 4.19
CA CYS A 175 9.22 -10.38 4.14
C CYS A 175 7.73 -10.21 3.83
N PHE A 176 7.28 -9.02 3.43
CA PHE A 176 5.86 -8.75 3.18
C PHE A 176 5.25 -9.69 2.14
N VAL A 177 5.91 -9.83 0.97
CA VAL A 177 5.40 -10.70 -0.12
C VAL A 177 5.36 -12.16 0.31
N PRO A 178 6.41 -12.76 0.89
CA PRO A 178 6.33 -14.10 1.48
C PRO A 178 5.18 -14.29 2.46
N TYR A 179 4.96 -13.35 3.39
CA TYR A 179 3.83 -13.44 4.33
C TYR A 179 2.46 -13.41 3.64
N VAL A 180 2.33 -12.68 2.55
CA VAL A 180 1.07 -12.61 1.81
C VAL A 180 0.83 -13.85 0.96
N LEU A 181 1.84 -14.38 0.30
CA LEU A 181 1.66 -15.43 -0.71
C LEU A 181 1.80 -16.85 -0.17
N LEU A 182 2.68 -17.06 0.82
CA LEU A 182 2.95 -18.40 1.34
C LEU A 182 1.94 -18.81 2.42
N GLU A 183 1.81 -20.13 2.63
CA GLU A 183 0.92 -20.67 3.67
C GLU A 183 1.37 -20.28 5.08
N LYS A 184 0.43 -20.24 6.02
CA LYS A 184 0.69 -19.74 7.38
C LYS A 184 1.62 -20.64 8.19
N ASP A 185 1.74 -21.91 7.85
CA ASP A 185 2.69 -22.86 8.46
C ASP A 185 4.15 -22.47 8.18
N ARG A 186 4.41 -21.73 7.08
CA ARG A 186 5.71 -21.14 6.74
C ARG A 186 6.04 -19.85 7.51
N TRP A 187 5.09 -19.26 8.24
CA TRP A 187 5.31 -17.99 8.94
C TRP A 187 6.43 -18.02 9.99
N PRO A 188 6.68 -19.11 10.75
CA PRO A 188 7.84 -19.19 11.63
C PRO A 188 9.18 -19.07 10.89
N GLU A 189 9.26 -19.63 9.69
CA GLU A 189 10.45 -19.54 8.82
C GLU A 189 10.60 -18.11 8.27
N ILE A 190 9.51 -17.53 7.76
CA ILE A 190 9.48 -16.14 7.28
C ILE A 190 9.88 -15.17 8.40
N LYS A 191 9.49 -15.45 9.64
CA LYS A 191 9.88 -14.64 10.80
C LYS A 191 11.40 -14.64 11.03
N LYS A 192 12.08 -15.76 10.80
CA LYS A 192 13.55 -15.82 10.85
C LYS A 192 14.19 -15.01 9.71
N ALA A 193 13.61 -15.06 8.52
CA ALA A 193 14.05 -14.30 7.36
C ALA A 193 13.93 -12.77 7.51
N GLU A 194 13.18 -12.27 8.49
CA GLU A 194 13.13 -10.83 8.81
C GLU A 194 14.46 -10.30 9.34
N SER A 195 15.31 -11.17 9.91
CA SER A 195 16.64 -10.80 10.38
C SER A 195 17.57 -10.51 9.21
N PHE A 196 18.38 -9.46 9.33
CA PHE A 196 19.42 -9.12 8.35
C PHE A 196 20.77 -9.81 8.67
N THR A 197 20.75 -10.92 9.39
CA THR A 197 21.90 -11.81 9.62
C THR A 197 22.15 -12.71 8.41
N GLU A 198 23.29 -13.38 8.36
CA GLU A 198 23.62 -14.34 7.31
C GLU A 198 22.56 -15.45 7.21
N GLU A 199 22.15 -16.05 8.36
CA GLU A 199 21.08 -17.04 8.41
C GLU A 199 19.75 -16.47 7.84
N GLY A 200 19.34 -15.28 8.30
CA GLY A 200 18.12 -14.63 7.81
C GLY A 200 18.17 -14.33 6.32
N ASN A 201 19.32 -13.93 5.79
CA ASN A 201 19.52 -13.68 4.36
C ASN A 201 19.38 -14.98 3.55
N THR A 202 20.00 -16.06 3.98
CA THR A 202 19.90 -17.37 3.32
C THR A 202 18.44 -17.86 3.25
N ILE A 203 17.71 -17.75 4.37
CA ILE A 203 16.30 -18.12 4.41
C ILE A 203 15.48 -17.24 3.46
N TRP A 204 15.70 -15.92 3.49
CA TRP A 204 14.97 -14.99 2.63
C TRP A 204 15.20 -15.29 1.14
N GLU A 205 16.42 -15.56 0.71
CA GLU A 205 16.75 -15.94 -0.65
C GLU A 205 16.03 -17.23 -1.06
N SER A 206 15.96 -18.21 -0.18
CA SER A 206 15.22 -19.45 -0.40
C SER A 206 13.70 -19.23 -0.53
N LEU A 207 13.13 -18.25 0.19
CA LEU A 207 11.71 -17.92 0.11
C LEU A 207 11.35 -17.16 -1.17
N MET A 208 12.32 -16.49 -1.80
CA MET A 208 12.13 -15.68 -3.01
C MET A 208 12.50 -16.41 -4.32
N ALA A 209 13.13 -17.59 -4.21
CA ALA A 209 13.47 -18.43 -5.35
C ALA A 209 12.25 -19.21 -5.87
#